data_b686f37e3ede8c23b8f2d5da2e02865f
#
_entry.id   b686f37e3ede8c23b8f2d5da2e02865f
#
_cell.length_a   1.000
_cell.length_b   1.000
_cell.length_c   1.000
_cell.angle_alpha   90.00
_cell.angle_beta   90.00
_cell.angle_gamma   90.00
#
_symmetry.space_group_name_H-M   'P 1'
#
loop_
_entity.id
_entity.type
_entity.pdbx_description
1 polymer ?
#
loop_
_entity_poly.entity_id
_entity_poly.type
_entity_poly.pdbx_seq_one_letter_code
_entity_poly.pdbx_strand_id
1 'polypeptide(L)'
;MRMPSVRGYWLEHLGHPFRGGTEQAFMSGMNVRRSSGKRGRPRRTEVRFGPAGWMYKDWEGIVYPKPKPPHFDQLAYIADFFDTVEINSSFYGPPAPKTSRQWVQRVSANEDFRFTAKLWKRFTHERAKAWTRSEVAKVRSGFDILMASGKLGAVLLQFPWSFKRTEPNQEWLGDVTRTFSLYPLVLEVRHSSWLTPDFLPMLAEEGIGFVNIDQPLFSKSIGPTAHATSRVGYIRVHGRNYKDWFRKKAPVEQRYNYLYRGDQLEPWVERTKEVAADPATREVYVVTNNHYKGKAVANALMMKSMTVGGTVTAPPGVYEAYRESLEDYAEPAAEAELNTG
;
A
#
# COMPACT_ATOMS: atom_id res chain seq x y z
N MET A 1 -8.79 -12.60 -38.85
CA MET A 1 -8.65 -13.66 -37.84
C MET A 1 -9.04 -13.05 -36.48
N ARG A 2 -10.18 -13.44 -35.94
CA ARG A 2 -10.63 -12.96 -34.62
C ARG A 2 -9.89 -13.77 -33.55
N MET A 3 -9.16 -13.10 -32.65
CA MET A 3 -8.59 -13.77 -31.48
C MET A 3 -9.71 -14.22 -30.54
N PRO A 4 -9.61 -15.39 -29.92
CA PRO A 4 -10.58 -15.86 -28.93
C PRO A 4 -10.52 -14.97 -27.69
N SER A 5 -11.67 -14.73 -27.09
CA SER A 5 -11.79 -13.95 -25.85
C SER A 5 -11.03 -14.64 -24.72
N VAL A 6 -10.42 -13.88 -23.83
CA VAL A 6 -9.63 -14.32 -22.66
C VAL A 6 -10.39 -15.35 -21.78
N ARG A 7 -11.71 -15.40 -21.86
CA ARG A 7 -12.57 -16.39 -21.19
C ARG A 7 -12.30 -17.85 -21.60
N GLY A 8 -11.79 -18.11 -22.82
CA GLY A 8 -11.51 -19.46 -23.30
C GLY A 8 -10.23 -20.08 -22.73
N TYR A 9 -9.27 -19.26 -22.33
CA TYR A 9 -7.94 -19.75 -21.93
C TYR A 9 -7.91 -20.33 -20.50
N TRP A 10 -8.88 -19.98 -19.66
CA TRP A 10 -8.88 -20.32 -18.23
C TRP A 10 -9.77 -21.50 -17.84
N LEU A 11 -10.66 -21.97 -18.75
CA LEU A 11 -11.65 -23.02 -18.45
C LEU A 11 -11.22 -24.45 -18.84
N GLU A 12 -10.16 -24.63 -19.60
CA GLU A 12 -9.76 -25.95 -20.11
C GLU A 12 -8.88 -26.80 -19.18
N HIS A 13 -8.47 -26.28 -18.01
CA HIS A 13 -7.52 -27.01 -17.12
C HIS A 13 -8.07 -27.38 -15.75
N LEU A 14 -9.38 -27.37 -15.53
CA LEU A 14 -10.00 -27.91 -14.31
C LEU A 14 -10.93 -29.08 -14.68
N GLY A 15 -10.35 -30.27 -14.80
CA GLY A 15 -11.08 -31.56 -14.84
C GLY A 15 -11.32 -32.05 -13.41
N HIS A 16 -12.52 -32.21 -12.93
CA HIS A 16 -13.39 -33.37 -12.73
C HIS A 16 -14.55 -33.07 -11.78
N PRO A 17 -15.68 -33.79 -11.95
CA PRO A 17 -16.98 -33.36 -11.42
C PRO A 17 -17.34 -34.03 -10.10
N PHE A 18 -18.10 -33.35 -9.25
CA PHE A 18 -18.88 -33.98 -8.20
C PHE A 18 -20.36 -34.08 -8.64
N ARG A 19 -20.86 -35.31 -8.65
CA ARG A 19 -22.27 -35.68 -8.95
C ARG A 19 -23.12 -35.61 -7.69
N GLY A 20 -24.33 -35.08 -7.86
CA GLY A 20 -25.58 -35.69 -7.41
C GLY A 20 -26.16 -35.28 -6.08
N GLY A 21 -27.38 -34.76 -6.11
CA GLY A 21 -28.29 -34.65 -4.96
C GLY A 21 -29.51 -33.77 -5.25
N THR A 22 -30.50 -34.36 -5.83
CA THR A 22 -31.97 -34.12 -5.91
C THR A 22 -32.57 -32.83 -5.32
N GLU A 23 -33.30 -32.14 -6.22
CA GLU A 23 -34.40 -31.21 -5.92
C GLU A 23 -35.54 -31.89 -5.15
N GLN A 24 -36.08 -31.19 -4.15
CA GLN A 24 -37.53 -31.22 -3.93
C GLN A 24 -38.01 -29.93 -3.21
N ALA A 25 -39.10 -29.41 -3.75
CA ALA A 25 -39.76 -28.17 -3.46
C ALA A 25 -40.33 -28.09 -2.03
N PHE A 26 -40.27 -26.88 -1.44
CA PHE A 26 -41.26 -26.40 -0.47
C PHE A 26 -41.65 -24.95 -0.76
N MET A 27 -42.78 -24.78 -1.44
CA MET A 27 -43.52 -23.53 -1.52
C MET A 27 -44.35 -23.39 -0.25
N SER A 28 -44.11 -22.38 0.58
CA SER A 28 -45.15 -21.84 1.45
C SER A 28 -44.80 -20.43 1.90
N GLY A 29 -45.76 -19.56 1.68
CA GLY A 29 -45.81 -18.12 1.79
C GLY A 29 -45.12 -17.46 2.98
N MET A 30 -44.34 -16.43 2.65
CA MET A 30 -43.96 -15.41 3.61
C MET A 30 -44.20 -14.04 2.99
N ASN A 31 -45.13 -13.32 3.59
CA ASN A 31 -45.41 -11.92 3.37
C ASN A 31 -44.14 -11.08 3.51
N VAL A 32 -43.59 -10.62 2.41
CA VAL A 32 -42.48 -9.65 2.41
C VAL A 32 -43.03 -8.29 2.76
N ARG A 33 -43.00 -7.93 4.05
CA ARG A 33 -43.06 -6.52 4.45
C ARG A 33 -41.86 -5.80 3.81
N ARG A 34 -42.13 -4.95 2.84
CA ARG A 34 -41.17 -3.97 2.34
C ARG A 34 -40.76 -3.07 3.51
N SER A 35 -39.64 -3.37 4.16
CA SER A 35 -38.96 -2.44 5.02
C SER A 35 -38.44 -1.30 4.12
N SER A 36 -38.93 -0.09 4.33
CA SER A 36 -38.37 1.12 3.77
C SER A 36 -36.93 1.27 4.33
N GLY A 37 -35.95 0.73 3.62
CA GLY A 37 -34.55 0.85 3.95
C GLY A 37 -34.19 2.34 3.96
N LYS A 38 -33.92 2.89 5.14
CA LYS A 38 -33.20 4.17 5.26
C LYS A 38 -31.98 4.05 4.37
N ARG A 39 -31.91 4.89 3.32
CA ARG A 39 -30.69 5.04 2.51
C ARG A 39 -29.58 5.46 3.47
N GLY A 40 -28.72 4.51 3.83
CA GLY A 40 -27.55 4.78 4.64
C GLY A 40 -26.75 5.89 3.95
N ARG A 41 -26.22 6.84 4.73
CA ARG A 41 -25.26 7.81 4.21
C ARG A 41 -24.18 7.05 3.44
N PRO A 42 -23.75 7.52 2.25
CA PRO A 42 -22.67 6.88 1.52
C PRO A 42 -21.48 6.77 2.48
N ARG A 43 -20.96 5.56 2.65
CA ARG A 43 -19.82 5.30 3.54
C ARG A 43 -18.62 6.05 2.96
N ARG A 44 -18.11 7.01 3.71
CA ARG A 44 -16.93 7.80 3.30
C ARG A 44 -15.74 6.86 3.12
N THR A 45 -15.05 6.97 1.99
CA THR A 45 -13.80 6.25 1.75
C THR A 45 -12.74 6.70 2.76
N GLU A 46 -12.09 5.74 3.40
CA GLU A 46 -11.05 6.00 4.38
C GLU A 46 -9.72 6.23 3.66
N VAL A 47 -9.06 7.37 3.95
CA VAL A 47 -7.74 7.69 3.39
C VAL A 47 -6.71 7.68 4.51
N ARG A 48 -5.71 6.81 4.39
CA ARG A 48 -4.63 6.62 5.37
C ARG A 48 -3.31 7.10 4.80
N PHE A 49 -2.57 7.84 5.61
CA PHE A 49 -1.27 8.39 5.27
C PHE A 49 -0.19 7.77 6.16
N GLY A 50 0.99 7.53 5.59
CA GLY A 50 2.11 7.05 6.39
C GLY A 50 3.38 6.81 5.58
N PRO A 51 4.52 6.61 6.27
CA PRO A 51 5.79 6.36 5.64
C PRO A 51 5.96 4.90 5.21
N ALA A 52 6.90 4.66 4.30
CA ALA A 52 7.38 3.33 3.99
C ALA A 52 8.49 2.94 4.97
N GLY A 53 8.17 2.07 5.94
CA GLY A 53 9.08 1.65 7.01
C GLY A 53 9.12 2.60 8.20
N TRP A 54 9.71 2.13 9.29
CA TRP A 54 9.83 2.87 10.55
C TRP A 54 11.17 2.65 11.28
N MET A 55 12.01 1.72 10.85
CA MET A 55 13.28 1.38 11.51
C MET A 55 14.47 1.91 10.71
N TYR A 56 14.67 3.22 10.73
CA TYR A 56 15.78 3.88 10.06
C TYR A 56 16.72 4.53 11.07
N LYS A 57 18.03 4.26 10.94
CA LYS A 57 19.05 4.80 11.84
C LYS A 57 19.16 6.32 11.76
N ASP A 58 18.97 6.88 10.57
CA ASP A 58 19.02 8.31 10.29
C ASP A 58 17.77 9.09 10.75
N TRP A 59 16.80 8.37 11.36
CA TRP A 59 15.62 8.97 12.00
C TRP A 59 15.86 9.33 13.47
N GLU A 60 16.93 8.85 14.06
CA GLU A 60 17.30 9.18 15.46
C GLU A 60 17.68 10.66 15.61
N GLY A 61 17.02 11.37 16.51
CA GLY A 61 17.17 12.81 16.73
C GLY A 61 16.40 13.70 15.74
N ILE A 62 15.63 13.06 14.79
CA ILE A 62 14.74 13.78 13.87
C ILE A 62 13.30 13.28 14.06
N VAL A 63 13.04 12.02 13.71
CA VAL A 63 11.71 11.43 13.91
C VAL A 63 11.56 10.92 15.34
N TYR A 64 12.58 10.28 15.84
CA TYR A 64 12.59 9.70 17.19
C TYR A 64 13.45 10.54 18.14
N PRO A 65 13.07 10.61 19.42
CA PRO A 65 13.86 11.34 20.39
C PRO A 65 15.29 10.79 20.51
N LYS A 66 16.23 11.66 20.87
CA LYS A 66 17.60 11.29 21.18
C LYS A 66 18.07 12.10 22.40
N PRO A 67 18.41 11.43 23.55
CA PRO A 67 18.33 9.99 23.76
C PRO A 67 16.90 9.45 23.72
N LYS A 68 16.73 8.17 23.36
CA LYS A 68 15.44 7.50 23.44
C LYS A 68 15.09 7.22 24.91
N PRO A 69 13.84 7.44 25.33
CA PRO A 69 13.36 7.01 26.63
C PRO A 69 13.49 5.47 26.83
N PRO A 70 13.57 4.97 28.05
CA PRO A 70 13.48 3.54 28.31
C PRO A 70 12.21 2.94 27.66
N HIS A 71 12.35 1.76 27.06
CA HIS A 71 11.23 1.03 26.41
C HIS A 71 10.60 1.73 25.21
N PHE A 72 11.23 2.76 24.63
CA PHE A 72 10.72 3.48 23.47
C PHE A 72 10.47 2.55 22.27
N ASP A 73 9.22 2.49 21.84
CA ASP A 73 8.80 1.70 20.68
C ASP A 73 8.58 2.57 19.44
N GLN A 74 9.42 2.42 18.43
CA GLN A 74 9.38 3.21 17.20
C GLN A 74 8.08 3.00 16.41
N LEU A 75 7.52 1.79 16.41
CA LEU A 75 6.30 1.49 15.66
C LEU A 75 5.06 2.07 16.36
N ALA A 76 4.97 1.90 17.67
CA ALA A 76 3.90 2.51 18.46
C ALA A 76 3.93 4.05 18.30
N TYR A 77 5.12 4.64 18.43
CA TYR A 77 5.31 6.09 18.25
C TYR A 77 4.85 6.58 16.86
N ILE A 78 5.14 5.87 15.77
CA ILE A 78 4.64 6.23 14.44
C ILE A 78 3.12 6.07 14.33
N ALA A 79 2.55 5.08 15.01
CA ALA A 79 1.10 4.86 15.02
C ALA A 79 0.31 5.95 15.77
N ASP A 80 0.96 6.78 16.59
CA ASP A 80 0.34 7.96 17.22
C ASP A 80 0.06 9.08 16.19
N PHE A 81 0.84 9.13 15.11
CA PHE A 81 0.74 10.18 14.08
C PHE A 81 0.09 9.72 12.78
N PHE A 82 0.13 8.43 12.49
CA PHE A 82 -0.28 7.85 11.20
C PHE A 82 -1.15 6.62 11.37
N ASP A 83 -2.06 6.43 10.42
CA ASP A 83 -3.00 5.30 10.39
C ASP A 83 -2.51 4.16 9.48
N THR A 84 -1.32 4.29 8.90
CA THR A 84 -0.67 3.24 8.11
C THR A 84 0.85 3.35 8.11
N VAL A 85 1.49 2.19 7.91
CA VAL A 85 2.91 2.09 7.58
C VAL A 85 3.08 0.95 6.57
N GLU A 86 3.93 1.15 5.57
CA GLU A 86 4.32 0.08 4.66
C GLU A 86 5.47 -0.75 5.24
N ILE A 87 5.26 -2.05 5.43
CA ILE A 87 6.29 -2.99 5.88
C ILE A 87 7.27 -3.25 4.73
N ASN A 88 8.43 -2.58 4.77
CA ASN A 88 9.48 -2.75 3.76
C ASN A 88 10.37 -3.97 4.00
N SER A 89 10.55 -4.39 5.26
CA SER A 89 11.38 -5.54 5.62
C SER A 89 10.88 -6.85 5.00
N SER A 90 9.57 -6.98 4.80
CA SER A 90 8.93 -8.14 4.16
C SER A 90 9.39 -8.37 2.71
N PHE A 91 9.92 -7.34 2.04
CA PHE A 91 10.53 -7.45 0.72
C PHE A 91 11.78 -8.35 0.72
N TYR A 92 12.57 -8.31 1.77
CA TYR A 92 13.80 -9.11 1.90
C TYR A 92 13.53 -10.51 2.45
N GLY A 93 12.47 -10.67 3.22
CA GLY A 93 12.00 -11.95 3.73
C GLY A 93 10.68 -11.77 4.48
N PRO A 94 9.75 -12.73 4.36
CA PRO A 94 8.46 -12.63 5.03
C PRO A 94 8.62 -12.60 6.55
N PRO A 95 7.78 -11.87 7.29
CA PRO A 95 7.85 -11.81 8.73
C PRO A 95 7.50 -13.17 9.35
N ALA A 96 8.23 -13.53 10.41
CA ALA A 96 7.85 -14.68 11.21
C ALA A 96 6.52 -14.45 11.94
N PRO A 97 5.73 -15.50 12.24
CA PRO A 97 4.46 -15.36 12.96
C PRO A 97 4.55 -14.58 14.27
N LYS A 98 5.61 -14.77 15.04
CA LYS A 98 5.87 -14.03 16.29
C LYS A 98 6.03 -12.53 16.02
N THR A 99 6.76 -12.17 14.98
CA THR A 99 6.99 -10.76 14.59
C THR A 99 5.68 -10.07 14.18
N SER A 100 4.85 -10.74 13.37
CA SER A 100 3.55 -10.20 12.97
C SER A 100 2.62 -9.98 14.17
N ARG A 101 2.58 -10.93 15.13
CA ARG A 101 1.81 -10.74 16.38
C ARG A 101 2.32 -9.56 17.21
N GLN A 102 3.63 -9.40 17.32
CA GLN A 102 4.21 -8.25 18.01
C GLN A 102 3.85 -6.92 17.34
N TRP A 103 3.88 -6.85 16.01
CA TRP A 103 3.46 -5.63 15.29
C TRP A 103 2.00 -5.29 15.53
N VAL A 104 1.10 -6.30 15.49
CA VAL A 104 -0.32 -6.09 15.80
C VAL A 104 -0.50 -5.53 17.21
N GLN A 105 0.21 -6.09 18.19
CA GLN A 105 0.14 -5.62 19.58
C GLN A 105 0.62 -4.17 19.75
N ARG A 106 1.73 -3.81 19.08
CA ARG A 106 2.32 -2.46 19.18
C ARG A 106 1.44 -1.35 18.63
N VAL A 107 0.55 -1.65 17.70
CA VAL A 107 -0.37 -0.68 17.10
C VAL A 107 -1.81 -0.85 17.59
N SER A 108 -2.02 -1.61 18.66
CA SER A 108 -3.37 -1.92 19.16
C SER A 108 -4.12 -0.70 19.69
N ALA A 109 -3.43 0.31 20.19
CA ALA A 109 -4.01 1.57 20.65
C ALA A 109 -4.67 2.36 19.51
N ASN A 110 -4.19 2.25 18.28
CA ASN A 110 -4.82 2.83 17.10
C ASN A 110 -5.64 1.76 16.37
N GLU A 111 -6.95 1.73 16.62
CA GLU A 111 -7.88 0.75 16.02
C GLU A 111 -7.94 0.87 14.50
N ASP A 112 -7.81 2.08 13.96
CA ASP A 112 -7.87 2.39 12.53
C ASP A 112 -6.56 2.06 11.79
N PHE A 113 -5.50 1.76 12.52
CA PHE A 113 -4.20 1.47 11.94
C PHE A 113 -4.23 0.20 11.08
N ARG A 114 -3.68 0.31 9.85
CA ARG A 114 -3.48 -0.81 8.92
C ARG A 114 -2.06 -0.83 8.40
N PHE A 115 -1.47 -2.00 8.35
CA PHE A 115 -0.22 -2.21 7.62
C PHE A 115 -0.50 -2.40 6.15
N THR A 116 0.34 -1.83 5.30
CA THR A 116 0.57 -2.38 3.98
C THR A 116 1.90 -3.12 3.99
N ALA A 117 2.07 -4.15 3.15
CA ALA A 117 3.27 -4.96 3.18
C ALA A 117 3.78 -5.27 1.78
N LYS A 118 5.08 -5.10 1.53
CA LYS A 118 5.67 -5.52 0.26
C LYS A 118 5.73 -7.04 0.19
N LEU A 119 5.28 -7.60 -0.93
CA LEU A 119 5.51 -9.01 -1.18
C LEU A 119 7.02 -9.29 -1.26
N TRP A 120 7.44 -10.44 -0.76
CA TRP A 120 8.83 -10.88 -0.78
C TRP A 120 9.39 -10.83 -2.21
N LYS A 121 10.61 -10.22 -2.38
CA LYS A 121 11.29 -10.04 -3.68
C LYS A 121 11.42 -11.35 -4.48
N ARG A 122 11.35 -12.50 -3.83
CA ARG A 122 11.34 -13.82 -4.44
C ARG A 122 10.26 -13.97 -5.51
N PHE A 123 9.12 -13.30 -5.33
CA PHE A 123 7.97 -13.37 -6.25
C PHE A 123 7.97 -12.22 -7.28
N THR A 124 8.66 -11.13 -7.01
CA THR A 124 8.61 -9.93 -7.87
C THR A 124 9.92 -9.63 -8.60
N HIS A 125 11.08 -9.94 -8.01
CA HIS A 125 12.39 -9.60 -8.54
C HIS A 125 13.22 -10.82 -8.92
N GLU A 126 13.11 -11.95 -8.21
CA GLU A 126 13.88 -13.17 -8.41
C GLU A 126 13.08 -14.20 -9.24
N ARG A 127 12.91 -13.92 -10.54
CA ARG A 127 11.98 -14.65 -11.42
C ARG A 127 12.65 -15.76 -12.27
N ALA A 128 13.93 -16.05 -12.05
CA ALA A 128 14.65 -17.04 -12.85
C ALA A 128 14.18 -18.49 -12.62
N LYS A 129 13.51 -18.75 -11.50
CA LYS A 129 12.97 -20.08 -11.15
C LYS A 129 11.56 -19.92 -10.57
N ALA A 130 10.70 -20.88 -10.82
CA ALA A 130 9.42 -21.00 -10.14
C ALA A 130 9.62 -21.08 -8.62
N TRP A 131 8.64 -20.57 -7.88
CA TRP A 131 8.65 -20.68 -6.41
C TRP A 131 8.12 -22.01 -5.94
N THR A 132 8.43 -22.36 -4.70
CA THR A 132 8.00 -23.58 -4.05
C THR A 132 6.79 -23.34 -3.14
N ARG A 133 6.05 -24.40 -2.81
CA ARG A 133 4.98 -24.35 -1.80
C ARG A 133 5.48 -23.86 -0.44
N SER A 134 6.71 -24.21 -0.06
CA SER A 134 7.33 -23.75 1.19
C SER A 134 7.57 -22.25 1.21
N GLU A 135 7.99 -21.63 0.09
CA GLU A 135 8.16 -20.18 -0.03
C GLU A 135 6.82 -19.45 0.11
N VAL A 136 5.75 -19.96 -0.50
CA VAL A 136 4.39 -19.44 -0.32
C VAL A 136 3.93 -19.57 1.13
N ALA A 137 4.12 -20.72 1.75
CA ALA A 137 3.76 -20.95 3.15
C ALA A 137 4.48 -20.01 4.12
N LYS A 138 5.75 -19.67 3.85
CA LYS A 138 6.50 -18.67 4.61
C LYS A 138 5.86 -17.27 4.55
N VAL A 139 5.41 -16.83 3.38
CA VAL A 139 4.72 -15.55 3.24
C VAL A 139 3.41 -15.58 4.02
N ARG A 140 2.59 -16.62 3.80
CA ARG A 140 1.29 -16.77 4.43
C ARG A 140 1.40 -16.79 5.96
N SER A 141 2.36 -17.51 6.52
CA SER A 141 2.49 -17.66 7.98
C SER A 141 2.58 -16.33 8.75
N GLY A 142 3.14 -15.30 8.15
CA GLY A 142 3.20 -13.96 8.75
C GLY A 142 2.04 -13.06 8.33
N PHE A 143 1.66 -13.08 7.04
CA PHE A 143 0.60 -12.20 6.53
C PHE A 143 -0.80 -12.62 6.98
N ASP A 144 -1.06 -13.93 7.16
CA ASP A 144 -2.35 -14.43 7.68
C ASP A 144 -2.65 -13.87 9.08
N ILE A 145 -1.63 -13.67 9.92
CA ILE A 145 -1.80 -13.06 11.24
C ILE A 145 -2.23 -11.60 11.13
N LEU A 146 -1.59 -10.83 10.25
CA LEU A 146 -1.98 -9.44 9.99
C LEU A 146 -3.39 -9.35 9.41
N MET A 147 -3.74 -10.28 8.51
CA MET A 147 -5.06 -10.35 7.90
C MET A 147 -6.13 -10.73 8.92
N ALA A 148 -5.90 -11.78 9.71
CA ALA A 148 -6.85 -12.26 10.72
C ALA A 148 -7.09 -11.24 11.84
N SER A 149 -6.09 -10.39 12.15
CA SER A 149 -6.23 -9.30 13.12
C SER A 149 -6.92 -8.06 12.55
N GLY A 150 -7.30 -8.06 11.26
CA GLY A 150 -7.84 -6.88 10.57
C GLY A 150 -6.82 -5.77 10.36
N LYS A 151 -5.52 -6.04 10.56
CA LYS A 151 -4.45 -5.03 10.43
C LYS A 151 -3.71 -5.07 9.10
N LEU A 152 -4.07 -5.93 8.15
CA LEU A 152 -3.50 -5.95 6.78
C LEU A 152 -4.41 -5.19 5.82
N GLY A 153 -3.99 -4.03 5.35
CA GLY A 153 -4.72 -3.20 4.39
C GLY A 153 -4.40 -3.54 2.94
N ALA A 154 -3.14 -3.83 2.62
CA ALA A 154 -2.74 -4.21 1.26
C ALA A 154 -1.45 -5.03 1.24
N VAL A 155 -1.33 -5.90 0.22
CA VAL A 155 -0.07 -6.54 -0.16
C VAL A 155 0.42 -5.95 -1.48
N LEU A 156 1.56 -5.27 -1.43
CA LEU A 156 2.15 -4.57 -2.55
C LEU A 156 3.00 -5.50 -3.41
N LEU A 157 2.56 -5.75 -4.61
CA LEU A 157 3.29 -6.43 -5.68
C LEU A 157 4.12 -5.38 -6.45
N GLN A 158 5.30 -5.02 -5.93
CA GLN A 158 6.15 -4.05 -6.61
C GLN A 158 7.14 -4.75 -7.54
N PHE A 159 7.03 -4.50 -8.84
CA PHE A 159 7.98 -4.99 -9.84
C PHE A 159 9.02 -3.92 -10.22
N PRO A 160 10.24 -4.35 -10.63
CA PRO A 160 11.28 -3.43 -11.07
C PRO A 160 10.93 -2.80 -12.43
N TRP A 161 11.58 -1.69 -12.77
CA TRP A 161 11.40 -1.01 -14.08
C TRP A 161 11.67 -1.93 -15.28
N SER A 162 12.56 -2.91 -15.14
CA SER A 162 12.86 -3.92 -16.17
C SER A 162 11.72 -4.92 -16.42
N PHE A 163 10.68 -4.92 -15.58
CA PHE A 163 9.50 -5.77 -15.76
C PHE A 163 8.57 -5.16 -16.81
N LYS A 164 8.87 -5.44 -18.09
CA LYS A 164 8.08 -5.00 -19.22
C LYS A 164 6.93 -5.95 -19.49
N ARG A 165 5.88 -5.50 -20.17
CA ARG A 165 4.77 -6.35 -20.59
C ARG A 165 5.20 -7.25 -21.74
N THR A 166 5.68 -8.43 -21.42
CA THR A 166 5.97 -9.55 -22.33
C THR A 166 5.13 -10.75 -21.90
N GLU A 167 4.89 -11.68 -22.80
CA GLU A 167 4.12 -12.89 -22.49
C GLU A 167 4.62 -13.61 -21.21
N PRO A 168 5.92 -13.94 -21.05
CA PRO A 168 6.40 -14.58 -19.82
C PRO A 168 6.17 -13.74 -18.56
N ASN A 169 6.23 -12.41 -18.66
CA ASN A 169 5.98 -11.54 -17.51
C ASN A 169 4.48 -11.43 -17.19
N GLN A 170 3.60 -11.53 -18.17
CA GLN A 170 2.15 -11.59 -17.95
C GLN A 170 1.75 -12.90 -17.29
N GLU A 171 2.29 -14.03 -17.74
CA GLU A 171 2.11 -15.33 -17.10
C GLU A 171 2.60 -15.32 -15.65
N TRP A 172 3.81 -14.81 -15.42
CA TRP A 172 4.37 -14.68 -14.07
C TRP A 172 3.50 -13.82 -13.16
N LEU A 173 3.01 -12.68 -13.66
CA LEU A 173 2.11 -11.82 -12.92
C LEU A 173 0.82 -12.56 -12.54
N GLY A 174 0.20 -13.25 -13.51
CA GLY A 174 -1.01 -14.04 -13.28
C GLY A 174 -0.79 -15.15 -12.25
N ASP A 175 0.38 -15.81 -12.25
CA ASP A 175 0.71 -16.83 -11.24
C ASP A 175 0.85 -16.24 -9.85
N VAL A 176 1.51 -15.08 -9.72
CA VAL A 176 1.68 -14.38 -8.44
C VAL A 176 0.32 -13.92 -7.91
N THR A 177 -0.51 -13.30 -8.74
CA THR A 177 -1.82 -12.79 -8.30
C THR A 177 -2.75 -13.92 -7.88
N ARG A 178 -2.80 -15.03 -8.61
CA ARG A 178 -3.55 -16.24 -8.20
C ARG A 178 -3.04 -16.83 -6.90
N THR A 179 -1.70 -16.92 -6.74
CA THR A 179 -1.09 -17.50 -5.53
C THR A 179 -1.46 -16.73 -4.26
N PHE A 180 -1.58 -15.42 -4.36
CA PHE A 180 -1.85 -14.54 -3.22
C PHE A 180 -3.23 -13.86 -3.25
N SER A 181 -4.18 -14.36 -4.04
CA SER A 181 -5.51 -13.79 -4.26
C SER A 181 -6.37 -13.64 -3.00
N LEU A 182 -6.02 -14.32 -1.89
CA LEU A 182 -6.70 -14.18 -0.60
C LEU A 182 -6.40 -12.83 0.09
N TYR A 183 -5.36 -12.11 -0.35
CA TYR A 183 -5.00 -10.82 0.21
C TYR A 183 -5.51 -9.67 -0.66
N PRO A 184 -5.73 -8.48 -0.09
CA PRO A 184 -5.98 -7.26 -0.86
C PRO A 184 -4.71 -6.86 -1.63
N LEU A 185 -4.63 -7.26 -2.91
CA LEU A 185 -3.45 -7.03 -3.74
C LEU A 185 -3.45 -5.65 -4.36
N VAL A 186 -2.29 -5.00 -4.39
CA VAL A 186 -2.03 -3.79 -5.17
C VAL A 186 -0.76 -3.97 -5.99
N LEU A 187 -0.78 -3.50 -7.23
CA LEU A 187 0.28 -3.75 -8.22
C LEU A 187 0.99 -2.45 -8.60
N GLU A 188 2.30 -2.39 -8.35
CA GLU A 188 3.19 -1.35 -8.83
C GLU A 188 4.02 -1.85 -10.01
N VAL A 189 3.74 -1.33 -11.20
CA VAL A 189 4.56 -1.45 -12.39
C VAL A 189 5.10 -0.08 -12.76
N ARG A 190 6.29 -0.02 -13.36
CA ARG A 190 7.00 1.24 -13.61
C ARG A 190 7.24 1.54 -15.08
N HIS A 191 7.17 0.52 -15.94
CA HIS A 191 7.40 0.64 -17.38
C HIS A 191 6.09 0.85 -18.12
N SER A 192 6.03 1.85 -19.01
CA SER A 192 4.82 2.26 -19.74
C SER A 192 4.23 1.18 -20.66
N SER A 193 4.99 0.11 -20.97
CA SER A 193 4.47 -1.03 -21.73
C SER A 193 3.27 -1.73 -21.08
N TRP A 194 3.05 -1.54 -19.77
CA TRP A 194 1.91 -2.09 -19.05
C TRP A 194 0.62 -1.29 -19.28
N LEU A 195 0.70 0.01 -19.59
CA LEU A 195 -0.48 0.86 -19.79
C LEU A 195 -1.08 0.65 -21.19
N THR A 196 -1.60 -0.54 -21.43
CA THR A 196 -2.36 -0.89 -22.62
C THR A 196 -3.86 -0.82 -22.32
N PRO A 197 -4.74 -0.69 -23.32
CA PRO A 197 -6.18 -0.52 -23.12
C PRO A 197 -6.86 -1.61 -22.32
N ASP A 198 -6.32 -2.84 -22.34
CA ASP A 198 -6.85 -4.02 -21.64
C ASP A 198 -6.31 -4.17 -20.20
N PHE A 199 -5.24 -3.47 -19.84
CA PHE A 199 -4.54 -3.73 -18.57
C PHE A 199 -5.32 -3.27 -17.32
N LEU A 200 -5.80 -2.03 -17.32
CA LEU A 200 -6.59 -1.53 -16.18
C LEU A 200 -7.94 -2.25 -16.02
N PRO A 201 -8.69 -2.53 -17.10
CA PRO A 201 -9.88 -3.39 -17.02
C PRO A 201 -9.58 -4.78 -16.45
N MET A 202 -8.47 -5.41 -16.85
CA MET A 202 -8.06 -6.70 -16.30
C MET A 202 -7.80 -6.61 -14.78
N LEU A 203 -7.09 -5.57 -14.30
CA LEU A 203 -6.88 -5.39 -12.86
C LEU A 203 -8.19 -5.19 -12.11
N ALA A 204 -9.13 -4.45 -12.69
CA ALA A 204 -10.45 -4.24 -12.08
C ALA A 204 -11.27 -5.53 -12.00
N GLU A 205 -11.25 -6.37 -13.05
CA GLU A 205 -11.91 -7.68 -13.06
C GLU A 205 -11.30 -8.62 -12.00
N GLU A 206 -9.99 -8.60 -11.82
CA GLU A 206 -9.25 -9.38 -10.83
C GLU A 206 -9.31 -8.78 -9.40
N GLY A 207 -9.88 -7.59 -9.24
CA GLY A 207 -9.95 -6.88 -7.95
C GLY A 207 -8.58 -6.43 -7.41
N ILE A 208 -7.61 -6.19 -8.29
CA ILE A 208 -6.25 -5.77 -7.96
C ILE A 208 -6.14 -4.25 -8.08
N GLY A 209 -5.68 -3.57 -7.03
CA GLY A 209 -5.47 -2.13 -7.04
C GLY A 209 -4.27 -1.73 -7.89
N PHE A 210 -4.44 -0.74 -8.76
CA PHE A 210 -3.31 -0.11 -9.44
C PHE A 210 -2.61 0.88 -8.50
N VAL A 211 -1.27 0.82 -8.43
CA VAL A 211 -0.49 1.76 -7.62
C VAL A 211 -0.12 2.99 -8.44
N ASN A 212 -0.66 4.13 -8.06
CA ASN A 212 -0.35 5.43 -8.63
C ASN A 212 0.96 5.95 -8.02
N ILE A 213 1.96 6.24 -8.86
CA ILE A 213 3.32 6.52 -8.37
C ILE A 213 3.83 7.88 -8.79
N ASP A 214 4.51 8.57 -7.86
CA ASP A 214 5.42 9.68 -8.17
C ASP A 214 6.87 9.20 -8.10
N GLN A 215 7.59 9.36 -9.19
CA GLN A 215 8.99 8.95 -9.34
C GLN A 215 9.69 9.83 -10.35
N PRO A 216 11.04 9.83 -10.43
CA PRO A 216 11.74 10.45 -11.55
C PRO A 216 11.27 9.86 -12.88
N LEU A 217 10.88 10.72 -13.80
CA LEU A 217 10.37 10.33 -15.12
C LEU A 217 11.51 10.21 -16.12
N PHE A 218 11.66 9.01 -16.68
CA PHE A 218 12.57 8.70 -17.80
C PHE A 218 11.74 8.23 -18.99
N SER A 219 12.36 8.12 -20.16
CA SER A 219 11.68 7.56 -21.34
C SER A 219 11.11 6.18 -20.97
N LYS A 220 9.84 5.94 -21.27
CA LYS A 220 9.11 4.71 -20.91
C LYS A 220 8.78 4.53 -19.42
N SER A 221 8.96 5.52 -18.56
CA SER A 221 8.37 5.51 -17.23
C SER A 221 6.86 5.76 -17.30
N ILE A 222 6.11 5.16 -16.38
CA ILE A 222 4.73 5.54 -16.13
C ILE A 222 4.74 6.91 -15.46
N GLY A 223 3.99 7.85 -16.02
CA GLY A 223 3.78 9.18 -15.45
C GLY A 223 2.78 9.18 -14.30
N PRO A 224 2.47 10.36 -13.74
CA PRO A 224 1.46 10.52 -12.69
C PRO A 224 0.07 10.07 -13.17
N THR A 225 -0.59 9.22 -12.39
CA THR A 225 -1.93 8.68 -12.67
C THR A 225 -2.85 8.83 -11.45
N ALA A 226 -4.16 8.62 -11.65
CA ALA A 226 -5.17 8.55 -10.61
C ALA A 226 -6.16 7.38 -10.90
N HIS A 227 -5.60 6.19 -11.15
CA HIS A 227 -6.41 5.02 -11.48
C HIS A 227 -6.90 4.32 -10.21
N ALA A 228 -8.19 4.00 -10.19
CA ALA A 228 -8.84 3.15 -9.20
C ALA A 228 -9.32 1.87 -9.91
N THR A 229 -8.80 0.71 -9.52
CA THR A 229 -9.11 -0.59 -10.14
C THR A 229 -9.60 -1.62 -9.13
N SER A 230 -9.69 -1.27 -7.84
CA SER A 230 -10.20 -2.17 -6.81
C SER A 230 -10.77 -1.40 -5.61
N ARG A 231 -11.25 -2.14 -4.61
CA ARG A 231 -11.65 -1.54 -3.33
C ARG A 231 -10.51 -0.83 -2.59
N VAL A 232 -9.26 -1.08 -2.96
CA VAL A 232 -8.06 -0.49 -2.37
C VAL A 232 -7.41 0.43 -3.40
N GLY A 233 -7.47 1.74 -3.16
CA GLY A 233 -6.66 2.74 -3.84
C GLY A 233 -5.26 2.80 -3.22
N TYR A 234 -4.24 3.05 -4.04
CA TYR A 234 -2.87 3.10 -3.54
C TYR A 234 -2.04 4.18 -4.26
N ILE A 235 -1.38 5.01 -3.48
CA ILE A 235 -0.52 6.09 -3.97
C ILE A 235 0.84 5.96 -3.30
N ARG A 236 1.92 6.03 -4.08
CA ARG A 236 3.29 6.03 -3.57
C ARG A 236 4.10 7.19 -4.12
N VAL A 237 4.64 8.02 -3.23
CA VAL A 237 5.55 9.11 -3.59
C VAL A 237 6.99 8.71 -3.21
N HIS A 238 7.85 8.55 -4.24
CA HIS A 238 9.20 8.00 -4.07
C HIS A 238 10.29 9.06 -3.94
N GLY A 239 9.97 10.34 -4.19
CA GLY A 239 10.95 11.39 -4.40
C GLY A 239 11.33 11.56 -5.86
N ARG A 240 11.84 12.76 -6.20
CA ARG A 240 12.25 13.12 -7.58
C ARG A 240 13.75 13.37 -7.68
N ASN A 241 14.55 12.56 -6.99
CA ASN A 241 16.02 12.67 -7.05
C ASN A 241 16.54 12.03 -8.36
N TYR A 242 16.47 12.76 -9.47
CA TYR A 242 16.94 12.32 -10.79
C TYR A 242 18.42 11.94 -10.79
N LYS A 243 19.25 12.69 -10.03
CA LYS A 243 20.71 12.54 -10.03
C LYS A 243 21.15 11.16 -9.54
N ASP A 244 20.49 10.61 -8.52
CA ASP A 244 20.94 9.39 -7.85
C ASP A 244 20.06 8.17 -8.15
N TRP A 245 18.96 8.34 -8.90
CA TRP A 245 17.97 7.28 -9.13
C TRP A 245 18.55 6.01 -9.77
N PHE A 246 19.36 6.17 -10.81
CA PHE A 246 20.03 5.05 -11.50
C PHE A 246 21.54 4.99 -11.24
N ARG A 247 22.08 5.81 -10.38
CA ARG A 247 23.50 5.83 -10.08
C ARG A 247 23.91 4.56 -9.34
N LYS A 248 24.66 3.67 -10.03
CA LYS A 248 25.03 2.34 -9.50
C LYS A 248 25.83 2.37 -8.19
N LYS A 249 26.59 3.44 -7.94
CA LYS A 249 27.46 3.60 -6.75
C LYS A 249 26.89 4.55 -5.69
N ALA A 250 25.71 5.13 -5.91
CA ALA A 250 25.08 5.93 -4.87
C ALA A 250 24.59 5.03 -3.74
N PRO A 251 24.79 5.43 -2.47
CA PRO A 251 24.09 4.80 -1.35
C PRO A 251 22.59 4.75 -1.64
N VAL A 252 21.96 3.63 -1.28
CA VAL A 252 20.55 3.40 -1.61
C VAL A 252 19.67 4.52 -1.05
N GLU A 253 20.03 5.05 0.12
CA GLU A 253 19.34 6.13 0.83
C GLU A 253 19.31 7.44 0.04
N GLN A 254 20.35 7.73 -0.75
CA GLN A 254 20.42 8.95 -1.55
C GLN A 254 19.37 9.01 -2.65
N ARG A 255 18.92 7.87 -3.17
CA ARG A 255 17.82 7.81 -4.15
C ARG A 255 16.52 8.38 -3.59
N TYR A 256 16.32 8.23 -2.29
CA TYR A 256 15.14 8.65 -1.53
C TYR A 256 15.34 9.99 -0.80
N ASN A 257 16.48 10.65 -1.05
CA ASN A 257 16.79 11.97 -0.49
C ASN A 257 16.11 13.07 -1.28
N TYR A 258 14.82 13.28 -1.02
CA TYR A 258 14.01 14.31 -1.65
C TYR A 258 12.93 14.78 -0.68
N LEU A 259 12.84 16.08 -0.42
CA LEU A 259 11.73 16.68 0.31
C LEU A 259 10.84 17.39 -0.71
N TYR A 260 9.59 16.96 -0.79
CA TYR A 260 8.60 17.63 -1.64
C TYR A 260 8.18 18.95 -0.99
N ARG A 261 7.97 19.96 -1.82
CA ARG A 261 7.29 21.20 -1.45
C ARG A 261 5.77 21.02 -1.60
N GLY A 262 5.00 21.94 -0.99
CA GLY A 262 3.53 21.93 -1.03
C GLY A 262 2.98 21.88 -2.46
N ASP A 263 3.49 22.77 -3.34
CA ASP A 263 3.10 22.86 -4.75
C ASP A 263 3.31 21.55 -5.56
N GLN A 264 4.25 20.72 -5.12
CA GLN A 264 4.53 19.43 -5.74
C GLN A 264 3.63 18.31 -5.22
N LEU A 265 3.15 18.42 -3.97
CA LEU A 265 2.25 17.46 -3.33
C LEU A 265 0.78 17.73 -3.64
N GLU A 266 0.38 18.98 -3.83
CA GLU A 266 -1.00 19.36 -4.13
C GLU A 266 -1.63 18.55 -5.28
N PRO A 267 -0.98 18.37 -6.46
CA PRO A 267 -1.51 17.51 -7.50
C PRO A 267 -1.69 16.05 -7.09
N TRP A 268 -0.92 15.56 -6.10
CA TRP A 268 -1.05 14.20 -5.57
C TRP A 268 -2.17 14.08 -4.54
N VAL A 269 -2.43 15.15 -3.81
CA VAL A 269 -3.62 15.25 -2.95
C VAL A 269 -4.89 15.20 -3.80
N GLU A 270 -4.94 15.93 -4.92
CA GLU A 270 -6.10 15.88 -5.82
C GLU A 270 -6.28 14.49 -6.44
N ARG A 271 -5.21 13.82 -6.89
CA ARG A 271 -5.27 12.43 -7.35
C ARG A 271 -5.72 11.47 -6.26
N THR A 272 -5.32 11.72 -5.00
CA THR A 272 -5.80 10.94 -3.85
C THR A 272 -7.31 11.07 -3.69
N LYS A 273 -7.84 12.29 -3.79
CA LYS A 273 -9.28 12.57 -3.73
C LYS A 273 -10.03 11.92 -4.91
N GLU A 274 -9.46 11.98 -6.11
CA GLU A 274 -10.02 11.34 -7.31
C GLU A 274 -10.13 9.83 -7.14
N VAL A 275 -9.05 9.16 -6.69
CA VAL A 275 -9.06 7.72 -6.40
C VAL A 275 -10.05 7.38 -5.26
N ALA A 276 -10.14 8.23 -4.24
CA ALA A 276 -11.08 8.03 -3.13
C ALA A 276 -12.55 8.24 -3.52
N ALA A 277 -12.79 9.05 -4.54
CA ALA A 277 -14.14 9.32 -5.06
C ALA A 277 -14.69 8.19 -5.94
N ASP A 278 -13.85 7.25 -6.40
CA ASP A 278 -14.30 6.12 -7.21
C ASP A 278 -15.29 5.25 -6.41
N PRO A 279 -16.45 4.93 -6.98
CA PRO A 279 -17.51 4.18 -6.27
C PRO A 279 -17.09 2.78 -5.78
N ALA A 280 -16.08 2.16 -6.41
CA ALA A 280 -15.56 0.86 -5.99
C ALA A 280 -14.58 0.97 -4.83
N THR A 281 -13.92 2.12 -4.66
CA THR A 281 -12.89 2.34 -3.64
C THR A 281 -13.51 2.44 -2.23
N ARG A 282 -12.89 1.79 -1.26
CA ARG A 282 -13.27 1.80 0.16
C ARG A 282 -12.19 2.35 1.06
N GLU A 283 -10.95 2.12 0.68
CA GLU A 283 -9.76 2.51 1.43
C GLU A 283 -8.70 3.03 0.45
N VAL A 284 -7.97 4.07 0.81
CA VAL A 284 -6.84 4.59 0.05
C VAL A 284 -5.62 4.65 0.97
N TYR A 285 -4.52 4.08 0.54
CA TYR A 285 -3.23 4.17 1.23
C TYR A 285 -2.32 5.12 0.47
N VAL A 286 -1.86 6.16 1.15
CA VAL A 286 -0.90 7.15 0.63
C VAL A 286 0.42 6.95 1.36
N VAL A 287 1.39 6.37 0.66
CA VAL A 287 2.68 5.97 1.24
C VAL A 287 3.81 6.83 0.69
N THR A 288 4.51 7.50 1.59
CA THR A 288 5.70 8.29 1.29
C THR A 288 6.95 7.43 1.45
N ASN A 289 7.73 7.27 0.38
CA ASN A 289 8.90 6.40 0.35
C ASN A 289 10.25 7.15 0.27
N ASN A 290 10.23 8.47 0.36
CA ASN A 290 11.40 9.34 0.42
C ASN A 290 11.97 9.43 1.85
N HIS A 291 12.34 8.28 2.42
CA HIS A 291 12.56 8.09 3.86
C HIS A 291 13.80 8.78 4.46
N TYR A 292 14.78 9.20 3.63
CA TYR A 292 16.04 9.76 4.11
C TYR A 292 15.84 10.92 5.09
N LYS A 293 16.42 10.79 6.29
CA LYS A 293 16.34 11.76 7.39
C LYS A 293 14.92 12.16 7.79
N GLY A 294 13.95 11.27 7.70
CA GLY A 294 12.57 11.56 8.11
C GLY A 294 11.73 12.37 7.12
N LYS A 295 12.23 12.66 5.90
CA LYS A 295 11.50 13.43 4.88
C LYS A 295 10.18 12.79 4.48
N ALA A 296 10.11 11.47 4.53
CA ALA A 296 8.85 10.75 4.32
C ALA A 296 7.80 11.12 5.36
N VAL A 297 8.19 11.24 6.63
CA VAL A 297 7.30 11.63 7.71
C VAL A 297 6.77 13.05 7.48
N ALA A 298 7.66 14.01 7.20
CA ALA A 298 7.27 15.38 6.90
C ALA A 298 6.27 15.45 5.72
N ASN A 299 6.58 14.80 4.60
CA ASN A 299 5.69 14.83 3.44
C ASN A 299 4.35 14.06 3.64
N ALA A 300 4.34 13.00 4.46
CA ALA A 300 3.09 12.33 4.83
C ALA A 300 2.18 13.26 5.66
N LEU A 301 2.75 14.02 6.59
CA LEU A 301 2.02 15.04 7.37
C LEU A 301 1.45 16.14 6.47
N MET A 302 2.24 16.68 5.54
CA MET A 302 1.77 17.68 4.58
C MET A 302 0.59 17.15 3.76
N MET A 303 0.69 15.96 3.18
CA MET A 303 -0.42 15.36 2.40
C MET A 303 -1.65 15.07 3.26
N LYS A 304 -1.46 14.60 4.51
CA LYS A 304 -2.55 14.38 5.47
C LYS A 304 -3.27 15.70 5.76
N SER A 305 -2.55 16.76 6.12
CA SER A 305 -3.08 18.10 6.37
C SER A 305 -3.87 18.66 5.18
N MET A 306 -3.28 18.67 3.99
CA MET A 306 -3.95 19.13 2.76
C MET A 306 -5.23 18.34 2.44
N THR A 307 -5.29 17.06 2.81
CA THR A 307 -6.45 16.22 2.55
C THR A 307 -7.56 16.42 3.57
N VAL A 308 -7.22 16.62 4.84
CA VAL A 308 -8.22 16.85 5.90
C VAL A 308 -8.67 18.31 5.97
N GLY A 309 -7.91 19.24 5.40
CA GLY A 309 -8.23 20.67 5.35
C GLY A 309 -7.93 21.39 6.66
N GLY A 310 -6.85 21.01 7.38
CA GLY A 310 -6.43 21.64 8.62
C GLY A 310 -5.06 21.13 9.08
N THR A 311 -4.48 21.76 10.11
CA THR A 311 -3.21 21.31 10.68
C THR A 311 -3.33 19.93 11.32
N VAL A 312 -2.24 19.16 11.31
CA VAL A 312 -2.14 17.85 11.94
C VAL A 312 -1.02 17.83 12.98
N THR A 313 -1.11 16.92 13.94
CA THR A 313 -0.04 16.77 14.96
C THR A 313 1.18 16.11 14.34
N ALA A 314 2.37 16.64 14.61
CA ALA A 314 3.65 16.16 14.12
C ALA A 314 4.58 15.70 15.27
N PRO A 315 5.46 14.70 15.04
CA PRO A 315 6.58 14.45 15.94
C PRO A 315 7.39 15.73 16.15
N PRO A 316 7.67 16.15 17.40
CA PRO A 316 8.32 17.43 17.68
C PRO A 316 9.65 17.61 16.93
N GLY A 317 10.49 16.56 16.89
CA GLY A 317 11.77 16.63 16.19
C GLY A 317 11.63 16.74 14.66
N VAL A 318 10.57 16.17 14.07
CA VAL A 318 10.26 16.33 12.63
C VAL A 318 9.82 17.77 12.35
N TYR A 319 8.92 18.30 13.20
CA TYR A 319 8.48 19.68 13.08
C TYR A 319 9.65 20.65 13.16
N GLU A 320 10.55 20.47 14.13
CA GLU A 320 11.73 21.34 14.27
C GLU A 320 12.69 21.20 13.10
N ALA A 321 12.98 19.99 12.64
CA ALA A 321 13.90 19.73 11.52
C ALA A 321 13.38 20.25 10.17
N TYR A 322 12.07 20.37 10.00
CA TYR A 322 11.41 20.74 8.75
C TYR A 322 10.39 21.88 8.94
N ARG A 323 10.62 22.78 9.92
CA ARG A 323 9.71 23.86 10.33
C ARG A 323 9.20 24.66 9.13
N GLU A 324 10.09 25.19 8.30
CA GLU A 324 9.75 26.00 7.11
C GLU A 324 8.83 25.27 6.11
N SER A 325 8.85 23.93 6.12
CA SER A 325 8.01 23.12 5.23
C SER A 325 6.71 22.66 5.89
N LEU A 326 6.61 22.72 7.22
CA LEU A 326 5.51 22.16 8.00
C LEU A 326 4.64 23.21 8.70
N GLU A 327 5.09 24.45 8.84
CA GLU A 327 4.39 25.49 9.61
C GLU A 327 2.92 25.73 9.16
N ASP A 328 2.65 25.58 7.87
CA ASP A 328 1.28 25.69 7.32
C ASP A 328 0.46 24.39 7.43
N TYR A 329 1.08 23.26 7.79
CA TYR A 329 0.48 21.93 7.71
C TYR A 329 0.37 21.18 9.02
N ALA A 330 1.23 21.51 9.99
CA ALA A 330 1.31 20.73 11.22
C ALA A 330 1.67 21.58 12.43
N GLU A 331 1.35 21.04 13.61
CA GLU A 331 1.74 21.55 14.91
C GLU A 331 2.51 20.47 15.68
N PRO A 332 3.55 20.82 16.47
CA PRO A 332 4.28 19.81 17.22
C PRO A 332 3.38 19.22 18.33
N ALA A 333 3.47 17.91 18.53
CA ALA A 333 2.81 17.25 19.66
C ALA A 333 3.33 17.83 20.99
N ALA A 334 2.45 17.96 21.98
CA ALA A 334 2.84 18.33 23.34
C ALA A 334 3.71 17.23 23.97
N GLU A 335 4.77 17.61 24.70
CA GLU A 335 5.68 16.65 25.34
C GLU A 335 4.98 15.69 26.31
N ALA A 336 3.85 16.09 26.90
CA ALA A 336 3.07 15.27 27.82
C ALA A 336 2.28 14.15 27.12
N GLU A 337 1.97 14.28 25.83
CA GLU A 337 1.20 13.29 25.08
C GLU A 337 2.05 12.11 24.57
N LEU A 338 3.37 12.26 24.55
CA LEU A 338 4.32 11.27 24.02
C LEU A 338 4.77 10.21 25.03
N ASN A 339 4.33 10.29 26.30
CA ASN A 339 4.82 9.46 27.42
C ASN A 339 3.84 8.41 27.93
N THR A 340 2.74 8.14 27.24
CA THR A 340 1.75 7.16 27.67
C THR A 340 1.76 5.95 26.75
N GLY A 341 2.74 5.07 26.92
CA GLY A 341 2.81 3.76 26.26
C GLY A 341 3.39 2.72 27.20
#